data_c449457068e1f7187ff388cae5d130f8
#
_entry.id   c449457068e1f7187ff388cae5d130f8
#
_cell.length_a   1.000
_cell.length_b   1.000
_cell.length_c   1.000
_cell.angle_alpha   90.00
_cell.angle_beta   90.00
_cell.angle_gamma   90.00
#
_symmetry.space_group_name_H-M   'P 1'
#
loop_
_entity.id
_entity.type
_entity.pdbx_description
1 polymer ?
#
loop_
_entity_poly.entity_id
_entity_poly.type
_entity_poly.pdbx_seq_one_letter_code
_entity_poly.pdbx_strand_id
1 'polypeptide(L)'
;MQDIKIYVAGSVKNEFGTIDNIREKFYVDQEHHGDNIDNLNAWYCEMTALYHLLHNTTEPVIGLEHYRTQIYEDDGQKIMPEETIHKLLEDCDIIAGIWDYEKAKHGVSLKKNLNLWLNGELRLLYNAIKAIHPEFMPYVEDFIKPLGGYHIACNIFIARREIIQEYWDYIWPILQEYERVSPLTSQNLRREGYVYEFLFGAWIRMRKLRLRKAKVIKRTRDLKGIQGQTEIF
;
A
#
# COMPACT_ATOMS: atom_id res chain seq x y z
N MET A 1 -17.04 -3.76 -20.79
CA MET A 1 -16.21 -4.47 -19.80
C MET A 1 -15.76 -3.42 -18.80
N GLN A 2 -15.76 -3.73 -17.54
CA GLN A 2 -15.26 -2.83 -16.50
C GLN A 2 -13.72 -2.80 -16.60
N ASP A 3 -13.15 -1.60 -16.72
CA ASP A 3 -11.70 -1.45 -16.95
C ASP A 3 -10.92 -1.20 -15.67
N ILE A 4 -11.62 -0.90 -14.57
CA ILE A 4 -11.03 -0.60 -13.25
C ILE A 4 -11.62 -1.53 -12.19
N LYS A 5 -10.75 -2.10 -11.36
CA LYS A 5 -11.13 -2.84 -10.14
C LYS A 5 -10.35 -2.33 -8.94
N ILE A 6 -11.05 -1.86 -7.93
CA ILE A 6 -10.46 -1.40 -6.66
C ILE A 6 -11.00 -2.27 -5.52
N TYR A 7 -10.11 -2.94 -4.79
CA TYR A 7 -10.52 -3.58 -3.56
C TYR A 7 -10.44 -2.60 -2.38
N VAL A 8 -11.53 -2.54 -1.64
CA VAL A 8 -11.61 -1.80 -0.37
C VAL A 8 -11.45 -2.79 0.75
N ALA A 9 -10.23 -2.90 1.28
CA ALA A 9 -9.86 -3.90 2.27
C ALA A 9 -10.37 -3.55 3.68
N GLY A 10 -10.95 -4.52 4.36
CA GLY A 10 -11.42 -4.37 5.74
C GLY A 10 -11.94 -5.68 6.32
N SER A 11 -12.17 -5.73 7.63
CA SER A 11 -12.79 -6.85 8.32
C SER A 11 -14.32 -6.79 8.18
N VAL A 12 -14.99 -7.93 8.35
CA VAL A 12 -16.48 -8.01 8.39
C VAL A 12 -17.10 -7.08 9.44
N LYS A 13 -16.36 -6.73 10.49
CA LYS A 13 -16.81 -5.83 11.57
C LYS A 13 -16.67 -4.35 11.18
N ASN A 14 -16.01 -4.05 10.07
CA ASN A 14 -15.77 -2.68 9.66
C ASN A 14 -16.97 -2.10 8.93
N GLU A 15 -17.21 -0.81 9.14
CA GLU A 15 -18.07 -0.02 8.29
C GLU A 15 -17.24 0.49 7.10
N PHE A 16 -17.59 0.05 5.92
CA PHE A 16 -16.90 0.44 4.71
C PHE A 16 -17.29 1.84 4.26
N GLY A 17 -16.34 2.54 3.66
CA GLY A 17 -16.56 3.78 2.97
C GLY A 17 -17.43 3.62 1.73
N THR A 18 -17.17 4.43 0.71
CA THR A 18 -17.92 4.37 -0.54
C THR A 18 -17.59 3.09 -1.31
N ILE A 19 -18.62 2.38 -1.71
CA ILE A 19 -18.59 1.24 -2.61
C ILE A 19 -19.43 1.62 -3.83
N ASP A 20 -18.90 1.45 -5.01
CA ASP A 20 -19.52 1.84 -6.28
C ASP A 20 -19.25 0.78 -7.38
N ASN A 21 -19.42 1.14 -8.64
CA ASN A 21 -19.21 0.20 -9.76
C ASN A 21 -17.77 -0.26 -9.94
N ILE A 22 -16.77 0.51 -9.50
CA ILE A 22 -15.34 0.15 -9.61
C ILE A 22 -14.73 -0.30 -8.29
N ARG A 23 -15.43 -0.10 -7.15
CA ARG A 23 -14.97 -0.43 -5.79
C ARG A 23 -15.75 -1.57 -5.19
N GLU A 24 -15.06 -2.62 -4.81
CA GLU A 24 -15.62 -3.81 -4.19
C GLU A 24 -15.03 -4.05 -2.80
N LYS A 25 -15.88 -4.51 -1.85
CA LYS A 25 -15.41 -4.90 -0.51
C LYS A 25 -14.56 -6.15 -0.60
N PHE A 26 -13.42 -6.14 0.10
CA PHE A 26 -12.61 -7.33 0.33
C PHE A 26 -12.45 -7.54 1.85
N TYR A 27 -12.93 -8.68 2.34
CA TYR A 27 -12.95 -8.99 3.77
C TYR A 27 -11.69 -9.76 4.16
N VAL A 28 -10.66 -9.07 4.64
CA VAL A 28 -9.35 -9.65 4.99
C VAL A 28 -9.37 -10.70 6.10
N ASP A 29 -10.50 -10.89 6.79
CA ASP A 29 -10.73 -11.88 7.83
C ASP A 29 -11.67 -13.03 7.39
N GLN A 30 -11.85 -13.21 6.09
CA GLN A 30 -12.58 -14.31 5.47
C GLN A 30 -11.67 -15.11 4.54
N GLU A 31 -12.06 -16.35 4.27
CA GLU A 31 -11.44 -17.19 3.24
C GLU A 31 -12.03 -16.84 1.86
N HIS A 32 -11.18 -16.76 0.84
CA HIS A 32 -11.57 -16.45 -0.53
C HIS A 32 -11.33 -17.63 -1.46
N HIS A 33 -12.15 -17.73 -2.50
CA HIS A 33 -11.92 -18.69 -3.58
C HIS A 33 -10.80 -18.21 -4.51
N GLY A 34 -10.17 -19.17 -5.20
CA GLY A 34 -9.05 -18.89 -6.10
C GLY A 34 -7.71 -18.82 -5.38
N ASP A 35 -6.72 -18.26 -6.08
CA ASP A 35 -5.38 -18.09 -5.51
C ASP A 35 -5.40 -17.04 -4.41
N ASN A 36 -5.00 -17.41 -3.20
CA ASN A 36 -5.03 -16.52 -2.05
C ASN A 36 -3.91 -16.82 -1.05
N ILE A 37 -3.66 -15.86 -0.19
CA ILE A 37 -2.75 -15.94 0.97
C ILE A 37 -3.48 -15.49 2.25
N ASP A 38 -4.76 -15.79 2.37
CA ASP A 38 -5.63 -15.33 3.46
C ASP A 38 -5.11 -15.72 4.85
N ASN A 39 -4.50 -16.90 4.96
CA ASN A 39 -3.86 -17.39 6.18
C ASN A 39 -2.67 -16.53 6.63
N LEU A 40 -2.11 -15.67 5.77
CA LEU A 40 -1.00 -14.75 6.07
C LEU A 40 -1.46 -13.34 6.46
N ASN A 41 -2.78 -13.08 6.52
CA ASN A 41 -3.30 -11.74 6.77
C ASN A 41 -2.74 -11.08 8.04
N ALA A 42 -2.42 -11.84 9.08
CA ALA A 42 -1.84 -11.29 10.31
C ALA A 42 -0.52 -10.55 10.09
N TRP A 43 0.23 -10.91 9.05
CA TRP A 43 1.53 -10.33 8.70
C TRP A 43 1.49 -9.46 7.45
N TYR A 44 0.72 -9.89 6.45
CA TYR A 44 0.62 -9.24 5.14
C TYR A 44 -0.45 -8.16 5.06
N CYS A 45 -1.39 -8.13 6.02
CA CYS A 45 -2.47 -7.13 6.08
C CYS A 45 -3.25 -7.05 4.76
N GLU A 46 -3.49 -5.84 4.26
CA GLU A 46 -4.20 -5.56 3.00
C GLU A 46 -3.51 -6.12 1.74
N MET A 47 -2.29 -6.60 1.86
CA MET A 47 -1.62 -7.28 0.75
C MET A 47 -2.27 -8.62 0.38
N THR A 48 -3.03 -9.24 1.31
CA THR A 48 -3.86 -10.41 0.97
C THR A 48 -4.91 -10.05 -0.08
N ALA A 49 -5.52 -8.87 0.05
CA ALA A 49 -6.44 -8.32 -0.95
C ALA A 49 -5.73 -8.05 -2.28
N LEU A 50 -4.52 -7.47 -2.23
CA LEU A 50 -3.73 -7.22 -3.42
C LEU A 50 -3.33 -8.51 -4.13
N TYR A 51 -2.88 -9.52 -3.38
CA TYR A 51 -2.56 -10.84 -3.94
C TYR A 51 -3.78 -11.40 -4.70
N HIS A 52 -4.93 -11.43 -4.07
CA HIS A 52 -6.17 -11.91 -4.68
C HIS A 52 -6.54 -11.10 -5.93
N LEU A 53 -6.41 -9.78 -5.89
CA LEU A 53 -6.67 -8.87 -7.01
C LEU A 53 -5.77 -9.16 -8.21
N LEU A 54 -4.48 -9.44 -7.98
CA LEU A 54 -3.52 -9.74 -9.03
C LEU A 54 -3.75 -11.12 -9.67
N HIS A 55 -4.17 -12.13 -8.90
CA HIS A 55 -4.25 -13.52 -9.36
C HIS A 55 -5.65 -13.93 -9.81
N ASN A 56 -6.72 -13.27 -9.37
CA ASN A 56 -8.09 -13.70 -9.65
C ASN A 56 -8.94 -12.70 -10.45
N THR A 57 -8.36 -11.58 -10.88
CA THR A 57 -9.05 -10.57 -11.70
C THR A 57 -8.24 -10.20 -12.94
N THR A 58 -8.84 -9.51 -13.91
CA THR A 58 -8.20 -9.24 -15.21
C THR A 58 -8.27 -7.78 -15.63
N GLU A 59 -8.88 -6.91 -14.84
CA GLU A 59 -9.04 -5.49 -15.16
C GLU A 59 -7.65 -4.83 -15.35
N PRO A 60 -7.47 -4.02 -16.41
CA PRO A 60 -6.18 -3.39 -16.73
C PRO A 60 -5.76 -2.30 -15.75
N VAL A 61 -6.69 -1.71 -15.01
CA VAL A 61 -6.42 -0.76 -13.95
C VAL A 61 -6.91 -1.35 -12.63
N ILE A 62 -6.04 -1.35 -11.63
CA ILE A 62 -6.34 -1.89 -10.30
C ILE A 62 -6.03 -0.89 -9.21
N GLY A 63 -6.69 -1.05 -8.07
CA GLY A 63 -6.43 -0.23 -6.90
C GLY A 63 -6.66 -0.97 -5.59
N LEU A 64 -6.04 -0.44 -4.56
CA LEU A 64 -6.23 -0.87 -3.18
C LEU A 64 -6.57 0.33 -2.31
N GLU A 65 -7.64 0.24 -1.58
CA GLU A 65 -8.10 1.22 -0.61
C GLU A 65 -8.44 0.53 0.72
N HIS A 66 -8.61 1.30 1.79
CA HIS A 66 -9.04 0.76 3.08
C HIS A 66 -10.51 1.09 3.36
N TYR A 67 -11.17 0.25 4.17
CA TYR A 67 -12.57 0.44 4.59
C TYR A 67 -12.89 1.86 5.10
N ARG A 68 -11.93 2.54 5.68
CA ARG A 68 -12.08 3.91 6.23
C ARG A 68 -11.22 4.97 5.55
N THR A 69 -10.38 4.58 4.59
CA THR A 69 -9.38 5.48 3.98
C THR A 69 -9.38 5.26 2.48
N GLN A 70 -9.83 6.24 1.73
CA GLN A 70 -10.06 6.14 0.29
C GLN A 70 -9.53 7.37 -0.44
N ILE A 71 -9.32 7.24 -1.75
CA ILE A 71 -8.81 8.30 -2.64
C ILE A 71 -9.98 9.16 -3.12
N TYR A 72 -9.82 10.47 -2.96
CA TYR A 72 -10.78 11.51 -3.35
C TYR A 72 -10.22 12.39 -4.46
N GLU A 73 -11.10 13.12 -5.13
CA GLU A 73 -10.70 14.21 -6.03
C GLU A 73 -9.94 15.30 -5.26
N ASP A 74 -9.24 16.17 -5.99
CA ASP A 74 -8.38 17.20 -5.40
C ASP A 74 -9.13 18.18 -4.48
N ASP A 75 -10.44 18.40 -4.71
CA ASP A 75 -11.28 19.19 -3.82
C ASP A 75 -11.65 18.48 -2.50
N GLY A 76 -11.47 17.16 -2.43
CA GLY A 76 -11.79 16.33 -1.27
C GLY A 76 -13.30 16.15 -1.02
N GLN A 77 -14.16 16.53 -1.94
CA GLN A 77 -15.60 16.44 -1.77
C GLN A 77 -16.16 15.09 -2.24
N LYS A 78 -15.57 14.54 -3.30
CA LYS A 78 -16.03 13.31 -3.93
C LYS A 78 -14.94 12.27 -3.96
N ILE A 79 -15.32 11.00 -3.79
CA ILE A 79 -14.44 9.89 -4.10
C ILE A 79 -14.05 9.95 -5.57
N MET A 80 -12.80 9.64 -5.89
CA MET A 80 -12.29 9.76 -7.25
C MET A 80 -13.05 8.82 -8.20
N PRO A 81 -13.76 9.36 -9.21
CA PRO A 81 -14.55 8.57 -10.15
C PRO A 81 -13.68 7.96 -11.26
N GLU A 82 -14.22 6.95 -11.93
CA GLU A 82 -13.58 6.23 -13.03
C GLU A 82 -13.01 7.16 -14.11
N GLU A 83 -13.79 8.15 -14.56
CA GLU A 83 -13.37 9.11 -15.58
C GLU A 83 -12.12 9.90 -15.16
N THR A 84 -12.08 10.37 -13.90
CA THR A 84 -10.91 11.09 -13.36
C THR A 84 -9.71 10.19 -13.26
N ILE A 85 -9.87 8.92 -12.87
CA ILE A 85 -8.77 7.93 -12.80
C ILE A 85 -8.16 7.75 -14.19
N HIS A 86 -8.97 7.49 -15.21
CA HIS A 86 -8.48 7.33 -16.59
C HIS A 86 -7.70 8.55 -17.07
N LYS A 87 -8.26 9.74 -16.89
CA LYS A 87 -7.62 10.99 -17.27
C LYS A 87 -6.27 11.19 -16.57
N LEU A 88 -6.17 10.91 -15.27
CA LEU A 88 -4.92 11.06 -14.53
C LEU A 88 -3.87 10.04 -14.98
N LEU A 89 -4.28 8.79 -15.30
CA LEU A 89 -3.38 7.75 -15.76
C LEU A 89 -2.85 7.96 -17.20
N GLU A 90 -3.33 8.95 -17.94
CA GLU A 90 -2.66 9.41 -19.17
C GLU A 90 -1.33 10.11 -18.85
N ASP A 91 -1.27 10.86 -17.75
CA ASP A 91 -0.14 11.68 -17.37
C ASP A 91 0.72 11.10 -16.25
N CYS A 92 0.25 10.07 -15.54
CA CYS A 92 0.98 9.42 -14.47
C CYS A 92 0.89 7.89 -14.57
N ASP A 93 1.74 7.23 -13.82
CA ASP A 93 1.83 5.77 -13.79
C ASP A 93 1.13 5.20 -12.56
N ILE A 94 1.12 5.97 -11.47
CA ILE A 94 0.53 5.59 -10.17
C ILE A 94 -0.16 6.82 -9.55
N ILE A 95 -1.38 6.62 -9.07
CA ILE A 95 -2.12 7.56 -8.21
C ILE A 95 -2.08 6.99 -6.80
N ALA A 96 -1.55 7.71 -5.81
CA ALA A 96 -1.42 7.16 -4.46
C ALA A 96 -1.55 8.18 -3.34
N GLY A 97 -1.98 7.69 -2.18
CA GLY A 97 -1.86 8.42 -0.92
C GLY A 97 -0.42 8.42 -0.43
N ILE A 98 0.15 9.59 -0.18
CA ILE A 98 1.56 9.73 0.17
C ILE A 98 1.70 10.34 1.56
N TRP A 99 2.41 9.65 2.45
CA TRP A 99 2.91 10.25 3.67
C TRP A 99 4.31 10.83 3.42
N ASP A 100 4.40 12.16 3.52
CA ASP A 100 5.62 12.90 3.22
C ASP A 100 6.34 13.25 4.54
N TYR A 101 7.52 12.68 4.73
CA TYR A 101 8.31 12.88 5.96
C TYR A 101 9.03 14.23 6.01
N GLU A 102 9.28 14.88 4.87
CA GLU A 102 9.85 16.22 4.83
C GLU A 102 8.89 17.26 5.44
N LYS A 103 7.59 17.01 5.28
CA LYS A 103 6.52 17.89 5.79
C LYS A 103 6.05 17.52 7.20
N ALA A 104 6.43 16.34 7.69
CA ALA A 104 6.04 15.90 9.02
C ALA A 104 6.76 16.72 10.10
N LYS A 105 6.03 17.55 10.84
CA LYS A 105 6.53 18.49 11.86
C LYS A 105 7.26 17.84 13.06
N HIS A 106 7.41 16.52 13.09
CA HIS A 106 7.83 15.77 14.28
C HIS A 106 9.22 15.14 14.20
N GLY A 107 10.05 15.48 13.20
CA GLY A 107 11.46 15.04 13.16
C GLY A 107 11.68 13.51 13.13
N VAL A 108 10.66 12.74 12.78
CA VAL A 108 10.77 11.27 12.69
C VAL A 108 11.16 10.91 11.26
N SER A 109 12.35 10.34 11.10
CA SER A 109 12.80 9.90 9.79
C SER A 109 12.08 8.61 9.36
N LEU A 110 11.89 8.45 8.05
CA LEU A 110 11.35 7.22 7.46
C LEU A 110 12.13 5.98 7.95
N LYS A 111 13.46 6.05 8.01
CA LYS A 111 14.32 4.98 8.53
C LYS A 111 13.99 4.59 9.97
N LYS A 112 13.78 5.59 10.84
CA LYS A 112 13.46 5.34 12.25
C LYS A 112 12.11 4.65 12.39
N ASN A 113 11.11 5.11 11.64
CA ASN A 113 9.78 4.49 11.64
C ASN A 113 9.84 3.06 11.11
N LEU A 114 10.50 2.83 9.98
CA LEU A 114 10.64 1.49 9.42
C LEU A 114 11.32 0.55 10.42
N ASN A 115 12.44 0.97 11.03
CA ASN A 115 13.12 0.14 12.03
C ASN A 115 12.25 -0.15 13.26
N LEU A 116 11.43 0.82 13.70
CA LEU A 116 10.49 0.61 14.80
C LEU A 116 9.40 -0.40 14.43
N TRP A 117 8.81 -0.30 13.25
CA TRP A 117 7.76 -1.19 12.79
C TRP A 117 8.27 -2.60 12.45
N LEU A 118 9.56 -2.71 12.17
CA LEU A 118 10.26 -4.01 12.04
C LEU A 118 10.85 -4.52 13.35
N ASN A 119 10.46 -3.98 14.52
CA ASN A 119 10.99 -4.39 15.83
C ASN A 119 12.52 -4.41 15.90
N GLY A 120 13.21 -3.50 15.20
CA GLY A 120 14.67 -3.43 15.14
C GLY A 120 15.33 -4.33 14.08
N GLU A 121 14.57 -5.06 13.29
CA GLU A 121 15.07 -6.03 12.30
C GLU A 121 15.49 -5.42 10.93
N LEU A 122 15.61 -4.10 10.84
CA LEU A 122 15.95 -3.43 9.57
C LEU A 122 17.22 -4.01 8.90
N ARG A 123 18.19 -4.47 9.71
CA ARG A 123 19.40 -5.11 9.17
C ARG A 123 19.10 -6.44 8.47
N LEU A 124 18.16 -7.22 8.98
CA LEU A 124 17.75 -8.48 8.35
C LEU A 124 17.04 -8.23 7.02
N LEU A 125 16.17 -7.21 6.96
CA LEU A 125 15.56 -6.76 5.70
C LEU A 125 16.64 -6.34 4.68
N TYR A 126 17.66 -5.57 5.10
CA TYR A 126 18.75 -5.18 4.19
C TYR A 126 19.54 -6.40 3.67
N ASN A 127 19.75 -7.40 4.51
CA ASN A 127 20.40 -8.63 4.07
C ASN A 127 19.55 -9.40 3.05
N ALA A 128 18.25 -9.47 3.26
CA ALA A 128 17.30 -10.07 2.30
C ALA A 128 17.31 -9.33 0.95
N ILE A 129 17.25 -7.98 0.98
CA ILE A 129 17.35 -7.18 -0.25
C ILE A 129 18.68 -7.44 -0.98
N LYS A 130 19.82 -7.45 -0.25
CA LYS A 130 21.14 -7.69 -0.85
C LYS A 130 21.29 -9.09 -1.42
N ALA A 131 20.62 -10.06 -0.84
CA ALA A 131 20.67 -11.46 -1.30
C ALA A 131 19.87 -11.64 -2.60
N ILE A 132 18.74 -10.95 -2.76
CA ILE A 132 17.82 -11.13 -3.88
C ILE A 132 18.04 -10.07 -4.97
N HIS A 133 18.07 -8.79 -4.59
CA HIS A 133 18.18 -7.64 -5.48
C HIS A 133 19.21 -6.63 -4.96
N PRO A 134 20.52 -6.95 -5.02
CA PRO A 134 21.58 -6.07 -4.49
C PRO A 134 21.58 -4.69 -5.16
N GLU A 135 21.16 -4.59 -6.42
CA GLU A 135 21.02 -3.34 -7.18
C GLU A 135 19.95 -2.41 -6.61
N PHE A 136 19.01 -2.90 -5.81
CA PHE A 136 17.96 -2.12 -5.17
C PHE A 136 18.46 -1.37 -3.93
N MET A 137 19.49 -1.86 -3.26
CA MET A 137 19.99 -1.27 -2.01
C MET A 137 20.32 0.23 -2.10
N PRO A 138 21.03 0.74 -3.14
CA PRO A 138 21.31 2.16 -3.24
C PRO A 138 20.04 3.03 -3.25
N TYR A 139 18.98 2.57 -3.90
CA TYR A 139 17.69 3.27 -3.95
C TYR A 139 16.97 3.24 -2.60
N VAL A 140 17.01 2.11 -1.90
CA VAL A 140 16.44 1.99 -0.56
C VAL A 140 17.19 2.88 0.43
N GLU A 141 18.53 2.84 0.44
CA GLU A 141 19.36 3.67 1.33
C GLU A 141 19.17 5.17 1.06
N ASP A 142 19.08 5.57 -0.22
CA ASP A 142 18.81 6.96 -0.59
C ASP A 142 17.40 7.39 -0.19
N PHE A 143 16.42 6.51 -0.37
CA PHE A 143 15.02 6.79 -0.08
C PHE A 143 14.74 7.02 1.41
N ILE A 144 15.43 6.29 2.30
CA ILE A 144 15.21 6.34 3.76
C ILE A 144 16.17 7.28 4.50
N LYS A 145 16.92 8.13 3.79
CA LYS A 145 17.79 9.15 4.42
C LYS A 145 16.99 10.09 5.34
N PRO A 146 17.65 10.69 6.34
CA PRO A 146 16.96 11.42 7.43
C PRO A 146 16.06 12.58 7.02
N LEU A 147 16.28 13.19 5.85
CA LEU A 147 15.57 14.40 5.41
C LEU A 147 14.79 14.20 4.10
N GLY A 148 14.52 13.00 3.72
CA GLY A 148 13.78 12.74 2.51
C GLY A 148 12.99 11.45 2.56
N GLY A 149 12.15 11.26 1.58
CA GLY A 149 11.37 10.06 1.41
C GLY A 149 9.91 10.23 1.81
N TYR A 150 9.15 9.36 1.26
CA TYR A 150 7.73 9.22 1.51
C TYR A 150 7.41 7.73 1.52
N HIS A 151 6.28 7.33 2.05
CA HIS A 151 5.75 6.00 1.78
C HIS A 151 4.35 6.09 1.21
N ILE A 152 3.94 5.05 0.51
CA ILE A 152 2.57 4.91 0.01
C ILE A 152 1.71 4.50 1.20
N ALA A 153 1.07 5.48 1.80
CA ALA A 153 0.41 5.31 3.08
C ALA A 153 -0.69 4.25 3.03
N CYS A 154 -0.60 3.28 3.92
CA CYS A 154 -1.54 2.16 4.03
C CYS A 154 -1.70 1.38 2.71
N ASN A 155 -0.69 1.33 1.85
CA ASN A 155 -0.75 0.70 0.53
C ASN A 155 -1.91 1.19 -0.35
N ILE A 156 -2.34 2.46 -0.19
CA ILE A 156 -3.46 3.04 -0.95
C ILE A 156 -2.97 3.58 -2.28
N PHE A 157 -3.40 2.96 -3.36
CA PHE A 157 -3.03 3.35 -4.72
C PHE A 157 -4.08 2.95 -5.76
N ILE A 158 -3.97 3.56 -6.96
CA ILE A 158 -4.62 3.14 -8.20
C ILE A 158 -3.56 3.22 -9.31
N ALA A 159 -3.40 2.16 -10.09
CA ALA A 159 -2.39 2.09 -11.14
C ALA A 159 -2.77 1.08 -12.24
N ARG A 160 -2.01 1.08 -13.34
CA ARG A 160 -2.09 -0.01 -14.32
C ARG A 160 -1.63 -1.32 -13.68
N ARG A 161 -2.33 -2.40 -13.98
CA ARG A 161 -2.06 -3.74 -13.43
C ARG A 161 -0.61 -4.17 -13.63
N GLU A 162 -0.07 -3.99 -14.84
CA GLU A 162 1.29 -4.41 -15.15
C GLU A 162 2.35 -3.78 -14.25
N ILE A 163 2.14 -2.54 -13.82
CA ILE A 163 3.06 -1.84 -12.91
C ILE A 163 3.03 -2.46 -11.53
N ILE A 164 1.85 -2.76 -11.03
CA ILE A 164 1.69 -3.36 -9.69
C ILE A 164 2.12 -4.83 -9.70
N GLN A 165 1.85 -5.56 -10.79
CA GLN A 165 2.36 -6.91 -10.96
C GLN A 165 3.89 -6.93 -10.98
N GLU A 166 4.53 -6.02 -11.72
CA GLU A 166 5.99 -5.89 -11.74
C GLU A 166 6.55 -5.60 -10.34
N TYR A 167 5.91 -4.69 -9.58
CA TYR A 167 6.31 -4.42 -8.21
C TYR A 167 6.12 -5.64 -7.30
N TRP A 168 5.00 -6.34 -7.42
CA TRP A 168 4.74 -7.56 -6.66
C TRP A 168 5.79 -8.62 -6.93
N ASP A 169 6.05 -8.92 -8.20
CA ASP A 169 7.02 -9.93 -8.62
C ASP A 169 8.46 -9.60 -8.18
N TYR A 170 8.78 -8.30 -8.12
CA TYR A 170 10.07 -7.80 -7.65
C TYR A 170 10.23 -7.89 -6.12
N ILE A 171 9.19 -7.58 -5.37
CA ILE A 171 9.22 -7.54 -3.90
C ILE A 171 9.01 -8.92 -3.28
N TRP A 172 8.20 -9.77 -3.88
CA TRP A 172 7.84 -11.06 -3.31
C TRP A 172 9.04 -11.93 -2.92
N PRO A 173 10.06 -12.12 -3.76
CA PRO A 173 11.27 -12.87 -3.38
C PRO A 173 12.04 -12.25 -2.19
N ILE A 174 12.02 -10.93 -2.06
CA ILE A 174 12.64 -10.24 -0.91
C ILE A 174 11.89 -10.59 0.38
N LEU A 175 10.54 -10.56 0.35
CA LEU A 175 9.71 -10.92 1.50
C LEU A 175 9.94 -12.37 1.90
N GLN A 176 9.99 -13.31 0.95
CA GLN A 176 10.25 -14.71 1.21
C GLN A 176 11.66 -14.94 1.82
N GLU A 177 12.67 -14.25 1.33
CA GLU A 177 14.02 -14.32 1.92
C GLU A 177 14.06 -13.68 3.31
N TYR A 178 13.32 -12.59 3.53
CA TYR A 178 13.21 -11.97 4.84
C TYR A 178 12.52 -12.91 5.84
N GLU A 179 11.44 -13.59 5.45
CA GLU A 179 10.80 -14.62 6.26
C GLU A 179 11.72 -15.80 6.56
N ARG A 180 12.53 -16.20 5.60
CA ARG A 180 13.51 -17.30 5.79
C ARG A 180 14.52 -16.99 6.89
N VAL A 181 14.99 -15.74 7.00
CA VAL A 181 15.97 -15.32 8.01
C VAL A 181 15.34 -14.79 9.31
N SER A 182 14.06 -14.44 9.28
CA SER A 182 13.25 -14.02 10.42
C SER A 182 11.83 -14.56 10.24
N PRO A 183 11.52 -15.75 10.76
CA PRO A 183 10.22 -16.39 10.58
C PRO A 183 9.04 -15.57 11.13
N LEU A 184 7.86 -15.77 10.54
CA LEU A 184 6.61 -15.14 10.98
C LEU A 184 6.22 -15.64 12.38
N THR A 185 5.94 -14.74 13.29
CA THR A 185 5.53 -15.03 14.67
C THR A 185 4.48 -14.05 15.15
N SER A 186 3.85 -14.33 16.29
CA SER A 186 2.93 -13.38 16.94
C SER A 186 3.60 -12.08 17.42
N GLN A 187 4.93 -12.01 17.42
CA GLN A 187 5.68 -10.83 17.85
C GLN A 187 5.97 -9.85 16.70
N ASN A 188 5.90 -10.32 15.45
CA ASN A 188 6.17 -9.50 14.25
C ASN A 188 4.98 -9.35 13.31
N LEU A 189 3.78 -9.23 13.90
CA LEU A 189 2.55 -8.99 13.13
C LEU A 189 2.66 -7.74 12.26
N ARG A 190 2.03 -7.76 11.08
CA ARG A 190 1.97 -6.70 10.07
C ARG A 190 3.31 -6.37 9.39
N ARG A 191 4.37 -7.09 9.68
CA ARG A 191 5.73 -6.79 9.25
C ARG A 191 5.87 -6.73 7.73
N GLU A 192 5.37 -7.73 7.02
CA GLU A 192 5.44 -7.83 5.55
C GLU A 192 4.63 -6.71 4.87
N GLY A 193 3.46 -6.39 5.43
CA GLY A 193 2.67 -5.25 4.97
C GLY A 193 3.45 -3.93 5.07
N TYR A 194 4.15 -3.70 6.17
CA TYR A 194 5.02 -2.53 6.33
C TYR A 194 6.20 -2.53 5.36
N VAL A 195 6.87 -3.67 5.17
CA VAL A 195 7.99 -3.77 4.21
C VAL A 195 7.51 -3.39 2.82
N TYR A 196 6.38 -3.95 2.38
CA TYR A 196 5.78 -3.64 1.08
C TYR A 196 5.49 -2.14 0.94
N GLU A 197 4.81 -1.54 1.92
CA GLU A 197 4.45 -0.13 1.95
C GLU A 197 5.67 0.80 1.83
N PHE A 198 6.74 0.49 2.57
CA PHE A 198 7.94 1.34 2.60
C PHE A 198 8.85 1.17 1.38
N LEU A 199 8.97 -0.03 0.85
CA LEU A 199 9.83 -0.28 -0.31
C LEU A 199 9.19 0.18 -1.62
N PHE A 200 7.88 0.36 -1.66
CA PHE A 200 7.18 0.80 -2.87
C PHE A 200 7.69 2.16 -3.36
N GLY A 201 7.87 3.12 -2.46
CA GLY A 201 8.41 4.43 -2.83
C GLY A 201 9.84 4.37 -3.38
N ALA A 202 10.70 3.53 -2.81
CA ALA A 202 12.07 3.32 -3.32
C ALA A 202 12.05 2.67 -4.71
N TRP A 203 11.15 1.71 -4.94
CA TRP A 203 10.98 1.05 -6.22
C TRP A 203 10.45 2.00 -7.30
N ILE A 204 9.46 2.85 -6.97
CA ILE A 204 8.96 3.90 -7.86
C ILE A 204 10.10 4.80 -8.33
N ARG A 205 11.01 5.20 -7.43
CA ARG A 205 12.20 5.99 -7.79
C ARG A 205 13.16 5.22 -8.70
N MET A 206 13.44 3.97 -8.38
CA MET A 206 14.31 3.11 -9.19
C MET A 206 13.78 2.96 -10.62
N ARG A 207 12.48 2.76 -10.77
CA ARG A 207 11.79 2.61 -12.06
C ARG A 207 11.51 3.95 -12.77
N LYS A 208 11.74 5.08 -12.09
CA LYS A 208 11.45 6.44 -12.58
C LYS A 208 9.98 6.63 -12.99
N LEU A 209 9.07 6.02 -12.24
CA LEU A 209 7.64 6.12 -12.50
C LEU A 209 7.09 7.49 -12.10
N ARG A 210 6.11 7.95 -12.85
CA ARG A 210 5.42 9.22 -12.61
C ARG A 210 4.33 9.00 -11.55
N LEU A 211 4.57 9.54 -10.36
CA LEU A 211 3.67 9.40 -9.23
C LEU A 211 2.78 10.64 -9.07
N ARG A 212 1.47 10.46 -9.12
CA ARG A 212 0.47 11.48 -8.76
C ARG A 212 0.08 11.32 -7.31
N LYS A 213 0.39 12.32 -6.48
CA LYS A 213 -0.15 12.38 -5.13
C LYS A 213 -1.63 12.64 -5.18
N ALA A 214 -2.41 11.77 -4.53
CA ALA A 214 -3.84 11.87 -4.39
C ALA A 214 -4.23 12.40 -3.00
N LYS A 215 -5.39 13.03 -2.94
CA LYS A 215 -6.02 13.38 -1.69
C LYS A 215 -6.64 12.14 -1.06
N VAL A 216 -6.22 11.83 0.17
CA VAL A 216 -6.72 10.65 0.89
C VAL A 216 -7.49 11.12 2.12
N ILE A 217 -8.72 10.68 2.22
CA ILE A 217 -9.60 11.04 3.33
C ILE A 217 -9.85 9.81 4.19
N LYS A 218 -9.62 9.99 5.49
CA LYS A 218 -9.91 8.99 6.51
C LYS A 218 -11.23 9.34 7.21
N ARG A 219 -12.16 8.42 7.18
CA ARG A 219 -13.37 8.49 8.00
C ARG A 219 -13.02 8.12 9.44
N THR A 220 -13.31 8.99 10.37
CA THR A 220 -13.13 8.74 11.81
C THR A 220 -14.49 8.79 12.49
N ARG A 221 -14.76 7.86 13.41
CA ARG A 221 -15.80 8.02 14.41
C ARG A 221 -15.16 8.67 15.63
N ASP A 222 -15.71 9.75 16.13
CA ASP A 222 -15.34 10.25 17.42
C ASP A 222 -15.88 9.32 18.54
N LEU A 223 -15.44 9.55 19.78
CA LEU A 223 -15.89 8.78 20.94
C LEU A 223 -17.40 8.89 21.21
N LYS A 224 -18.11 9.79 20.53
CA LYS A 224 -19.55 10.01 20.61
C LYS A 224 -20.31 9.40 19.43
N GLY A 225 -19.63 8.68 18.52
CA GLY A 225 -20.24 8.05 17.35
C GLY A 225 -20.51 9.03 16.19
N ILE A 226 -20.05 10.26 16.26
CA ILE A 226 -20.19 11.24 15.17
C ILE A 226 -19.20 10.89 14.08
N GLN A 227 -19.69 10.69 12.86
CA GLN A 227 -18.83 10.45 11.70
C GLN A 227 -18.10 11.73 11.34
N GLY A 228 -16.77 11.69 11.37
CA GLY A 228 -15.89 12.75 10.90
C GLY A 228 -15.13 12.32 9.65
N GLN A 229 -14.72 13.30 8.86
CA GLN A 229 -13.77 13.11 7.76
C GLN A 229 -12.53 13.93 8.05
N THR A 230 -11.36 13.30 7.94
CA THR A 230 -10.08 13.99 8.12
C THR A 230 -9.20 13.69 6.92
N GLU A 231 -8.71 14.74 6.27
CA GLU A 231 -7.63 14.61 5.31
C GLU A 231 -6.37 14.19 6.06
N ILE A 232 -5.76 13.11 5.62
CA ILE A 232 -4.59 12.56 6.31
C ILE A 232 -3.31 12.66 5.47
N PHE A 233 -3.44 13.03 4.17
CA PHE A 233 -2.28 13.16 3.26
C PHE A 233 -2.45 14.24 2.20
#